data_6939b2d61b59c04f3ac6cd03dba63d4e
#
_entry.id   6939b2d61b59c04f3ac6cd03dba63d4e
#
_cell.length_a   1.000
_cell.length_b   1.000
_cell.length_c   1.000
_cell.angle_alpha   90.00
_cell.angle_beta   90.00
_cell.angle_gamma   90.00
#
_symmetry.space_group_name_H-M   'P 1'
#
loop_
_entity.id
_entity.type
_entity.pdbx_description
1 polymer ?
#
loop_
_entity_poly.entity_id
_entity_poly.type
_entity_poly.pdbx_seq_one_letter_code
_entity_poly.pdbx_strand_id
1 'polypeptide(L)'
;MPARPHTSPDLPAAPTVADLIRHGGAAFERAGLAYGHGTDNAIDESAALVFHALGLDHAEAESAYARTPGAAGVARVLALFDERIRRRVPAAYLMGRMWFAGLEFEVDPRVIVPRSPFAELVQAEFAPWIDAGRVRRILDIGTGSGCIAIACAVAFPQARVDAVDVSPAALEVARRNVARHGVGDRLRLFLGDVYEPLGDARYDLIVANPPY
;
A
#
# COMPACT_ATOMS: atom_id res chain seq x y z
N MET A 1 32.55 18.21 -11.40
CA MET A 1 33.25 16.96 -11.05
C MET A 1 32.34 15.81 -11.44
N PRO A 2 32.76 14.81 -12.21
CA PRO A 2 31.93 13.65 -12.51
C PRO A 2 31.76 12.83 -11.22
N ALA A 3 30.51 12.47 -10.90
CA ALA A 3 30.17 11.61 -9.79
C ALA A 3 30.91 10.27 -9.94
N ARG A 4 31.58 9.82 -8.89
CA ARG A 4 32.23 8.50 -8.85
C ARG A 4 31.16 7.43 -9.08
N PRO A 5 31.39 6.43 -9.92
CA PRO A 5 30.50 5.30 -10.04
C PRO A 5 30.45 4.58 -8.68
N HIS A 6 29.31 4.64 -7.99
CA HIS A 6 29.05 3.79 -6.84
C HIS A 6 28.97 2.35 -7.36
N THR A 7 30.07 1.59 -7.20
CA THR A 7 30.05 0.16 -7.45
C THR A 7 29.07 -0.48 -6.48
N SER A 8 28.13 -1.28 -6.99
CA SER A 8 27.31 -2.18 -6.13
C SER A 8 28.30 -2.99 -5.28
N PRO A 9 28.07 -3.14 -3.98
CA PRO A 9 28.78 -4.18 -3.26
C PRO A 9 28.46 -5.50 -3.97
N ASP A 10 29.50 -6.20 -4.45
CA ASP A 10 29.33 -7.53 -5.00
C ASP A 10 28.70 -8.40 -3.92
N LEU A 11 27.62 -9.12 -4.26
CA LEU A 11 27.01 -10.04 -3.32
C LEU A 11 28.01 -11.15 -2.99
N PRO A 12 28.22 -11.48 -1.70
CA PRO A 12 29.03 -12.63 -1.33
C PRO A 12 28.40 -13.92 -1.86
N ALA A 13 29.20 -15.01 -1.93
CA ALA A 13 28.74 -16.31 -2.43
C ALA A 13 27.55 -16.87 -1.64
N ALA A 14 27.42 -16.51 -0.35
CA ALA A 14 26.29 -16.84 0.51
C ALA A 14 25.80 -15.57 1.22
N PRO A 15 25.00 -14.72 0.55
CA PRO A 15 24.59 -13.45 1.10
C PRO A 15 23.58 -13.63 2.23
N THR A 16 23.71 -12.81 3.26
CA THR A 16 22.71 -12.66 4.30
C THR A 16 21.52 -11.81 3.80
N VAL A 17 20.42 -11.82 4.54
CA VAL A 17 19.28 -10.91 4.30
C VAL A 17 19.74 -9.45 4.32
N ALA A 18 20.60 -9.07 5.26
CA ALA A 18 21.17 -7.72 5.32
C ALA A 18 22.03 -7.37 4.09
N ASP A 19 22.77 -8.33 3.52
CA ASP A 19 23.55 -8.12 2.30
C ASP A 19 22.63 -7.87 1.11
N LEU A 20 21.56 -8.64 0.98
CA LEU A 20 20.56 -8.47 -0.08
C LEU A 20 19.88 -7.10 0.02
N ILE A 21 19.51 -6.66 1.22
CA ILE A 21 18.89 -5.35 1.43
C ILE A 21 19.84 -4.22 1.00
N ARG A 22 21.11 -4.26 1.43
CA ARG A 22 22.12 -3.27 1.03
C ARG A 22 22.37 -3.26 -0.47
N HIS A 23 22.45 -4.44 -1.07
CA HIS A 23 22.63 -4.59 -2.53
C HIS A 23 21.46 -3.97 -3.31
N GLY A 24 20.22 -4.30 -2.91
CA GLY A 24 19.01 -3.76 -3.54
C GLY A 24 18.92 -2.24 -3.38
N GLY A 25 19.13 -1.71 -2.18
CA GLY A 25 19.14 -0.28 -1.93
C GLY A 25 20.11 0.47 -2.84
N ALA A 26 21.37 0.00 -2.89
CA ALA A 26 22.37 0.59 -3.77
C ALA A 26 22.03 0.46 -5.28
N ALA A 27 21.37 -0.64 -5.68
CA ALA A 27 20.92 -0.83 -7.06
C ALA A 27 19.78 0.13 -7.42
N PHE A 28 18.84 0.34 -6.53
CA PHE A 28 17.70 1.25 -6.70
C PHE A 28 18.14 2.71 -6.80
N GLU A 29 19.08 3.14 -5.94
CA GLU A 29 19.66 4.48 -6.01
C GLU A 29 20.37 4.72 -7.36
N ARG A 30 21.21 3.77 -7.81
CA ARG A 30 21.86 3.89 -9.12
C ARG A 30 20.89 3.95 -10.29
N ALA A 31 19.78 3.22 -10.17
CA ALA A 31 18.71 3.22 -11.17
C ALA A 31 17.90 4.51 -11.15
N GLY A 32 18.08 5.40 -10.16
CA GLY A 32 17.30 6.63 -10.01
C GLY A 32 15.81 6.32 -9.87
N LEU A 33 15.45 5.39 -8.98
CA LEU A 33 14.04 5.07 -8.72
C LEU A 33 13.40 6.19 -7.90
N ALA A 34 12.10 6.44 -8.17
CA ALA A 34 11.28 7.30 -7.32
C ALA A 34 10.59 6.46 -6.25
N TYR A 35 10.52 7.00 -5.04
CA TYR A 35 9.89 6.41 -3.85
C TYR A 35 8.62 7.18 -3.50
N GLY A 36 7.96 6.84 -2.39
CA GLY A 36 6.73 7.50 -1.94
C GLY A 36 5.46 6.67 -2.17
N HIS A 37 5.64 5.35 -2.43
CA HIS A 37 4.54 4.40 -2.58
C HIS A 37 4.59 3.35 -1.45
N GLY A 38 4.74 3.82 -0.20
CA GLY A 38 4.82 2.97 0.99
C GLY A 38 6.20 2.93 1.64
N THR A 39 7.22 3.43 0.96
CA THR A 39 8.58 3.61 1.46
C THR A 39 9.13 4.94 0.95
N ASP A 40 10.02 5.58 1.73
CA ASP A 40 10.54 6.91 1.42
C ASP A 40 11.98 6.87 0.88
N ASN A 41 12.60 5.70 0.87
CA ASN A 41 13.98 5.53 0.45
C ASN A 41 14.26 4.13 -0.11
N ALA A 42 15.43 4.00 -0.76
CA ALA A 42 15.88 2.78 -1.41
C ALA A 42 16.05 1.59 -0.46
N ILE A 43 16.57 1.83 0.73
CA ILE A 43 16.87 0.76 1.71
C ILE A 43 15.59 0.14 2.24
N ASP A 44 14.63 0.97 2.62
CA ASP A 44 13.34 0.48 3.14
C ASP A 44 12.55 -0.25 2.07
N GLU A 45 12.56 0.25 0.82
CA GLU A 45 11.91 -0.43 -0.29
C GLU A 45 12.59 -1.77 -0.60
N SER A 46 13.92 -1.81 -0.59
CA SER A 46 14.67 -3.05 -0.74
C SER A 46 14.36 -4.05 0.37
N ALA A 47 14.32 -3.59 1.63
CA ALA A 47 13.96 -4.43 2.78
C ALA A 47 12.56 -5.04 2.62
N ALA A 48 11.57 -4.22 2.24
CA ALA A 48 10.21 -4.70 2.02
C ALA A 48 10.14 -5.80 0.94
N LEU A 49 10.84 -5.62 -0.19
CA LEU A 49 10.89 -6.62 -1.26
C LEU A 49 11.63 -7.89 -0.84
N VAL A 50 12.73 -7.78 -0.08
CA VAL A 50 13.48 -8.94 0.44
C VAL A 50 12.62 -9.74 1.40
N PHE A 51 11.97 -9.08 2.37
CA PHE A 51 11.08 -9.73 3.33
C PHE A 51 9.91 -10.41 2.64
N HIS A 52 9.29 -9.74 1.66
CA HIS A 52 8.23 -10.33 0.85
C HIS A 52 8.71 -11.59 0.10
N ALA A 53 9.83 -11.51 -0.65
CA ALA A 53 10.35 -12.61 -1.45
C ALA A 53 10.72 -13.84 -0.63
N LEU A 54 11.14 -13.63 0.61
CA LEU A 54 11.58 -14.68 1.52
C LEU A 54 10.49 -15.15 2.49
N GLY A 55 9.31 -14.50 2.50
CA GLY A 55 8.23 -14.81 3.43
C GLY A 55 8.61 -14.55 4.89
N LEU A 56 9.38 -13.49 5.15
CA LEU A 56 9.84 -13.12 6.49
C LEU A 56 8.83 -12.18 7.14
N ASP A 57 8.67 -12.32 8.46
CA ASP A 57 7.88 -11.39 9.27
C ASP A 57 8.73 -10.20 9.69
N HIS A 58 8.20 -8.99 9.56
CA HIS A 58 8.84 -7.77 10.03
C HIS A 58 8.99 -7.73 11.56
N ALA A 59 8.14 -8.43 12.30
CA ALA A 59 8.24 -8.56 13.75
C ALA A 59 9.54 -9.32 14.18
N GLU A 60 10.09 -10.15 13.29
CA GLU A 60 11.32 -10.91 13.52
C GLU A 60 12.54 -10.30 12.81
N ALA A 61 12.49 -9.05 12.39
CA ALA A 61 13.50 -8.42 11.54
C ALA A 61 14.93 -8.54 12.10
N GLU A 62 15.13 -8.31 13.39
CA GLU A 62 16.44 -8.37 14.03
C GLU A 62 17.11 -9.75 13.85
N SER A 63 16.37 -10.83 14.05
CA SER A 63 16.87 -12.19 13.86
C SER A 63 17.00 -12.58 12.38
N ALA A 64 16.20 -11.97 11.52
CA ALA A 64 16.17 -12.26 10.09
C ALA A 64 17.41 -11.72 9.36
N TYR A 65 17.96 -10.56 9.75
CA TYR A 65 19.06 -9.91 9.04
C TYR A 65 20.31 -10.78 8.88
N ALA A 66 20.64 -11.59 9.86
CA ALA A 66 21.81 -12.48 9.85
C ALA A 66 21.55 -13.81 9.09
N ARG A 67 20.30 -14.12 8.75
CA ARG A 67 19.94 -15.37 8.05
C ARG A 67 20.49 -15.36 6.63
N THR A 68 20.96 -16.52 6.18
CA THR A 68 21.40 -16.74 4.81
C THR A 68 20.29 -17.49 4.05
N PRO A 69 19.56 -16.85 3.14
CA PRO A 69 18.58 -17.55 2.31
C PRO A 69 19.32 -18.45 1.31
N GLY A 70 18.78 -19.64 1.06
CA GLY A 70 19.35 -20.54 0.04
C GLY A 70 19.32 -19.91 -1.37
N ALA A 71 20.01 -20.52 -2.33
CA ALA A 71 20.15 -20.02 -3.69
C ALA A 71 18.78 -19.66 -4.36
N ALA A 72 17.74 -20.46 -4.12
CA ALA A 72 16.40 -20.19 -4.62
C ALA A 72 15.79 -18.91 -4.00
N GLY A 73 16.04 -18.63 -2.72
CA GLY A 73 15.61 -17.41 -2.05
C GLY A 73 16.31 -16.18 -2.63
N VAL A 74 17.63 -16.26 -2.80
CA VAL A 74 18.43 -15.20 -3.45
C VAL A 74 17.90 -14.91 -4.85
N ALA A 75 17.66 -15.94 -5.65
CA ALA A 75 17.14 -15.79 -7.02
C ALA A 75 15.78 -15.07 -7.06
N ARG A 76 14.84 -15.41 -6.14
CA ARG A 76 13.55 -14.71 -6.04
C ARG A 76 13.72 -13.23 -5.72
N VAL A 77 14.58 -12.90 -4.77
CA VAL A 77 14.88 -11.50 -4.40
C VAL A 77 15.41 -10.73 -5.60
N LEU A 78 16.44 -11.26 -6.27
CA LEU A 78 17.07 -10.60 -7.42
C LEU A 78 16.11 -10.43 -8.59
N ALA A 79 15.19 -11.38 -8.80
CA ALA A 79 14.15 -11.26 -9.83
C ALA A 79 13.19 -10.09 -9.54
N LEU A 80 12.79 -9.87 -8.28
CA LEU A 80 11.96 -8.71 -7.90
C LEU A 80 12.71 -7.39 -8.08
N PHE A 81 14.01 -7.35 -7.74
CA PHE A 81 14.83 -6.16 -7.95
C PHE A 81 14.96 -5.82 -9.44
N ASP A 82 15.16 -6.84 -10.29
CA ASP A 82 15.23 -6.67 -11.75
C ASP A 82 13.90 -6.13 -12.31
N GLU A 83 12.78 -6.69 -11.89
CA GLU A 83 11.43 -6.23 -12.28
C GLU A 83 11.20 -4.77 -11.85
N ARG A 84 11.56 -4.44 -10.61
CA ARG A 84 11.45 -3.08 -10.06
C ARG A 84 12.31 -2.08 -10.85
N ILE A 85 13.53 -2.45 -11.20
CA ILE A 85 14.47 -1.56 -11.90
C ILE A 85 14.10 -1.41 -13.36
N ARG A 86 13.91 -2.51 -14.09
CA ARG A 86 13.71 -2.48 -15.56
C ARG A 86 12.34 -1.97 -15.95
N ARG A 87 11.31 -2.42 -15.26
CA ARG A 87 9.91 -2.09 -15.59
C ARG A 87 9.36 -0.93 -14.78
N ARG A 88 10.11 -0.43 -13.81
CA ARG A 88 9.67 0.66 -12.92
C ARG A 88 8.36 0.36 -12.19
N VAL A 89 8.02 -0.92 -12.02
CA VAL A 89 6.81 -1.33 -11.30
C VAL A 89 6.95 -0.95 -9.83
N PRO A 90 6.00 -0.22 -9.23
CA PRO A 90 6.01 0.08 -7.80
C PRO A 90 6.11 -1.17 -6.93
N ALA A 91 6.90 -1.12 -5.86
CA ALA A 91 7.12 -2.25 -4.95
C ALA A 91 5.80 -2.80 -4.39
N ALA A 92 4.82 -1.93 -4.09
CA ALA A 92 3.50 -2.34 -3.63
C ALA A 92 2.79 -3.30 -4.60
N TYR A 93 2.91 -3.07 -5.92
CA TYR A 93 2.32 -3.98 -6.92
C TYR A 93 3.11 -5.28 -7.07
N LEU A 94 4.44 -5.23 -6.92
CA LEU A 94 5.26 -6.45 -6.91
C LEU A 94 4.94 -7.35 -5.71
N MET A 95 4.63 -6.74 -4.57
CA MET A 95 4.23 -7.44 -3.35
C MET A 95 2.74 -7.80 -3.33
N GLY A 96 1.91 -7.15 -4.18
CA GLY A 96 0.46 -7.30 -4.16
C GLY A 96 -0.21 -6.73 -2.91
N ARG A 97 0.51 -5.97 -2.10
CA ARG A 97 0.02 -5.44 -0.83
C ARG A 97 0.66 -4.12 -0.43
N MET A 98 -0.05 -3.38 0.39
CA MET A 98 0.38 -2.11 0.97
C MET A 98 -0.30 -1.83 2.29
N TRP A 99 0.33 -1.01 3.14
CA TRP A 99 -0.23 -0.54 4.40
C TRP A 99 -0.80 0.87 4.27
N PHE A 100 -1.98 1.08 4.84
CA PHE A 100 -2.62 2.39 4.92
C PHE A 100 -3.40 2.49 6.24
N ALA A 101 -3.22 3.59 7.00
CA ALA A 101 -3.85 3.82 8.30
C ALA A 101 -3.72 2.63 9.29
N GLY A 102 -2.59 1.90 9.25
CA GLY A 102 -2.34 0.73 10.10
C GLY A 102 -2.98 -0.59 9.61
N LEU A 103 -3.64 -0.59 8.45
CA LEU A 103 -4.31 -1.75 7.86
C LEU A 103 -3.57 -2.21 6.60
N GLU A 104 -3.50 -3.54 6.37
CA GLU A 104 -2.90 -4.10 5.15
C GLU A 104 -3.95 -4.30 4.06
N PHE A 105 -3.69 -3.77 2.85
CA PHE A 105 -4.57 -3.85 1.69
C PHE A 105 -3.94 -4.62 0.54
N GLU A 106 -4.74 -5.40 -0.17
CA GLU A 106 -4.39 -5.89 -1.49
C GLU A 106 -4.40 -4.74 -2.49
N VAL A 107 -3.37 -4.68 -3.33
CA VAL A 107 -3.24 -3.70 -4.41
C VAL A 107 -2.67 -4.35 -5.66
N ASP A 108 -3.11 -3.89 -6.82
CA ASP A 108 -2.56 -4.25 -8.12
C ASP A 108 -2.70 -3.08 -9.11
N PRO A 109 -2.20 -3.15 -10.34
CA PRO A 109 -2.21 -2.03 -11.29
C PRO A 109 -3.61 -1.49 -11.67
N ARG A 110 -4.70 -2.09 -11.21
CA ARG A 110 -6.07 -1.62 -11.41
C ARG A 110 -6.46 -0.47 -10.47
N VAL A 111 -5.69 -0.25 -9.42
CA VAL A 111 -5.92 0.79 -8.40
C VAL A 111 -4.66 1.61 -8.18
N ILE A 112 -4.80 2.86 -7.78
CA ILE A 112 -3.67 3.67 -7.34
C ILE A 112 -3.14 3.09 -6.04
N VAL A 113 -1.80 3.09 -5.86
CA VAL A 113 -1.19 2.72 -4.59
C VAL A 113 -1.67 3.68 -3.51
N PRO A 114 -2.30 3.20 -2.43
CA PRO A 114 -2.78 4.05 -1.34
C PRO A 114 -1.67 4.93 -0.76
N ARG A 115 -1.76 6.22 -0.99
CA ARG A 115 -0.88 7.24 -0.41
C ARG A 115 -1.71 8.51 -0.26
N SER A 116 -2.06 8.84 0.93
CA SER A 116 -2.91 10.00 1.14
C SER A 116 -2.78 10.49 2.58
N PRO A 117 -2.78 11.80 2.81
CA PRO A 117 -2.88 12.38 4.15
C PRO A 117 -4.15 11.96 4.89
N PHE A 118 -5.12 11.35 4.20
CA PHE A 118 -6.31 10.79 4.84
C PHE A 118 -5.99 9.72 5.89
N ALA A 119 -4.85 9.04 5.84
CA ALA A 119 -4.46 8.08 6.88
C ALA A 119 -4.42 8.74 8.27
N GLU A 120 -3.77 9.90 8.37
CA GLU A 120 -3.66 10.68 9.60
C GLU A 120 -5.03 11.27 10.00
N LEU A 121 -5.80 11.78 9.04
CA LEU A 121 -7.13 12.32 9.29
C LEU A 121 -8.09 11.26 9.81
N VAL A 122 -8.08 10.08 9.24
CA VAL A 122 -8.93 8.96 9.69
C VAL A 122 -8.52 8.50 11.10
N GLN A 123 -7.21 8.38 11.37
CA GLN A 123 -6.71 8.02 12.70
C GLN A 123 -7.05 9.05 13.77
N ALA A 124 -7.11 10.35 13.40
CA ALA A 124 -7.58 11.44 14.25
C ALA A 124 -9.11 11.60 14.24
N GLU A 125 -9.85 10.66 13.61
CA GLU A 125 -11.31 10.73 13.46
C GLU A 125 -11.80 12.09 12.92
N PHE A 126 -10.98 12.71 12.06
CA PHE A 126 -11.18 14.05 11.47
C PHE A 126 -11.33 15.18 12.51
N ALA A 127 -10.82 15.00 13.72
CA ALA A 127 -10.78 16.09 14.70
C ALA A 127 -9.87 17.21 14.21
N PRO A 128 -10.15 18.50 14.51
CA PRO A 128 -11.30 19.00 15.28
C PRO A 128 -12.52 19.39 14.42
N TRP A 129 -12.56 19.01 13.12
CA TRP A 129 -13.55 19.52 12.17
C TRP A 129 -14.95 18.87 12.32
N ILE A 130 -15.01 17.65 12.86
CA ILE A 130 -16.27 16.95 13.08
C ILE A 130 -16.33 16.37 14.49
N ASP A 131 -17.55 16.11 14.96
CA ASP A 131 -17.82 15.30 16.16
C ASP A 131 -18.00 13.84 15.74
N ALA A 132 -16.95 13.03 15.92
CA ALA A 132 -16.92 11.63 15.54
C ALA A 132 -18.10 10.82 16.13
N GLY A 133 -18.53 11.15 17.35
CA GLY A 133 -19.65 10.51 18.02
C GLY A 133 -20.99 10.70 17.31
N ARG A 134 -21.11 11.66 16.43
CA ARG A 134 -22.33 11.99 15.67
C ARG A 134 -22.34 11.42 14.24
N VAL A 135 -21.20 10.99 13.71
CA VAL A 135 -21.10 10.44 12.35
C VAL A 135 -21.85 9.11 12.26
N ARG A 136 -22.75 9.01 11.29
CA ARG A 136 -23.56 7.81 11.02
C ARG A 136 -23.47 7.36 9.57
N ARG A 137 -23.16 8.26 8.65
CA ARG A 137 -23.05 7.95 7.24
C ARG A 137 -21.82 8.62 6.62
N ILE A 138 -20.98 7.82 5.98
CA ILE A 138 -19.74 8.26 5.32
C ILE A 138 -19.82 7.88 3.84
N LEU A 139 -19.32 8.75 2.98
CA LEU A 139 -19.14 8.49 1.56
C LEU A 139 -17.67 8.62 1.19
N ASP A 140 -17.13 7.64 0.47
CA ASP A 140 -15.82 7.69 -0.19
C ASP A 140 -15.99 7.71 -1.70
N ILE A 141 -15.53 8.79 -2.36
CA ILE A 141 -15.66 9.01 -3.79
C ILE A 141 -14.32 8.71 -4.48
N GLY A 142 -14.35 7.84 -5.51
CA GLY A 142 -13.15 7.36 -6.18
C GLY A 142 -12.37 6.40 -5.27
N THR A 143 -13.08 5.41 -4.71
CA THR A 143 -12.58 4.57 -3.61
C THR A 143 -11.37 3.71 -3.98
N GLY A 144 -11.14 3.40 -5.27
CA GLY A 144 -10.00 2.62 -5.74
C GLY A 144 -9.91 1.25 -5.07
N SER A 145 -8.89 1.03 -4.25
CA SER A 145 -8.70 -0.19 -3.46
C SER A 145 -9.66 -0.33 -2.27
N GLY A 146 -10.47 0.70 -1.98
CA GLY A 146 -11.31 0.75 -0.80
C GLY A 146 -10.60 1.19 0.49
N CYS A 147 -9.33 1.59 0.41
CA CYS A 147 -8.51 1.81 1.61
C CYS A 147 -9.05 2.91 2.52
N ILE A 148 -9.52 4.05 1.99
CA ILE A 148 -10.09 5.14 2.79
C ILE A 148 -11.44 4.71 3.36
N ALA A 149 -12.33 4.14 2.53
CA ALA A 149 -13.64 3.65 2.96
C ALA A 149 -13.53 2.63 4.10
N ILE A 150 -12.62 1.65 3.96
CA ILE A 150 -12.40 0.60 4.95
C ILE A 150 -11.79 1.18 6.23
N ALA A 151 -10.78 2.06 6.11
CA ALA A 151 -10.20 2.74 7.26
C ALA A 151 -11.24 3.56 8.03
N CYS A 152 -12.13 4.28 7.32
CA CYS A 152 -13.26 4.96 7.92
C CYS A 152 -14.25 3.99 8.60
N ALA A 153 -14.55 2.85 7.97
CA ALA A 153 -15.44 1.84 8.56
C ALA A 153 -14.87 1.25 9.87
N VAL A 154 -13.54 1.15 9.98
CA VAL A 154 -12.84 0.70 11.18
C VAL A 154 -12.84 1.79 12.26
N ALA A 155 -12.50 3.04 11.89
CA ALA A 155 -12.44 4.17 12.83
C ALA A 155 -13.81 4.59 13.35
N PHE A 156 -14.88 4.44 12.54
CA PHE A 156 -16.25 4.81 12.90
C PHE A 156 -17.16 3.57 12.97
N PRO A 157 -17.06 2.72 14.01
CA PRO A 157 -17.77 1.44 14.07
C PRO A 157 -19.29 1.57 14.06
N GLN A 158 -19.84 2.74 14.43
CA GLN A 158 -21.27 3.05 14.40
C GLN A 158 -21.79 3.55 13.05
N ALA A 159 -20.87 3.88 12.10
CA ALA A 159 -21.25 4.45 10.83
C ALA A 159 -21.44 3.38 9.74
N ARG A 160 -22.30 3.70 8.75
CA ARG A 160 -22.36 3.01 7.46
C ARG A 160 -21.54 3.79 6.45
N VAL A 161 -20.78 3.07 5.64
CA VAL A 161 -19.91 3.63 4.62
C VAL A 161 -20.43 3.21 3.24
N ASP A 162 -20.65 4.19 2.37
CA ASP A 162 -20.87 3.97 0.95
C ASP A 162 -19.59 4.38 0.20
N ALA A 163 -19.13 3.57 -0.74
CA ALA A 163 -17.93 3.81 -1.51
C ALA A 163 -18.22 3.67 -3.00
N VAL A 164 -17.85 4.67 -3.78
CA VAL A 164 -18.18 4.77 -5.21
C VAL A 164 -16.90 4.78 -6.03
N ASP A 165 -16.91 4.07 -7.15
CA ASP A 165 -15.89 4.16 -8.19
C ASP A 165 -16.48 3.93 -9.57
N VAL A 166 -15.94 4.60 -10.58
CA VAL A 166 -16.34 4.42 -11.99
C VAL A 166 -15.74 3.15 -12.60
N SER A 167 -14.70 2.61 -11.99
CA SER A 167 -13.96 1.43 -12.48
C SER A 167 -14.48 0.14 -11.86
N PRO A 168 -15.13 -0.74 -12.63
CA PRO A 168 -15.51 -2.06 -12.12
C PRO A 168 -14.30 -2.89 -11.70
N ALA A 169 -13.14 -2.68 -12.35
CA ALA A 169 -11.90 -3.36 -12.01
C ALA A 169 -11.33 -2.92 -10.66
N ALA A 170 -11.43 -1.62 -10.32
CA ALA A 170 -11.07 -1.11 -9.00
C ALA A 170 -12.00 -1.66 -7.91
N LEU A 171 -13.30 -1.70 -8.18
CA LEU A 171 -14.28 -2.27 -7.23
C LEU A 171 -14.07 -3.76 -6.95
N GLU A 172 -13.47 -4.52 -7.86
CA GLU A 172 -13.08 -5.91 -7.58
C GLU A 172 -11.95 -5.98 -6.55
N VAL A 173 -10.98 -5.07 -6.62
CA VAL A 173 -9.92 -4.96 -5.60
C VAL A 173 -10.54 -4.54 -4.26
N ALA A 174 -11.40 -3.51 -4.28
CA ALA A 174 -12.09 -3.05 -3.09
C ALA A 174 -12.92 -4.16 -2.42
N ARG A 175 -13.64 -4.99 -3.19
CA ARG A 175 -14.42 -6.13 -2.63
C ARG A 175 -13.53 -7.12 -1.88
N ARG A 176 -12.33 -7.45 -2.41
CA ARG A 176 -11.41 -8.34 -1.72
C ARG A 176 -10.93 -7.72 -0.41
N ASN A 177 -10.63 -6.43 -0.41
CA ASN A 177 -10.22 -5.71 0.79
C ASN A 177 -11.37 -5.61 1.81
N VAL A 178 -12.61 -5.33 1.37
CA VAL A 178 -13.80 -5.32 2.26
C VAL A 178 -13.97 -6.68 2.94
N ALA A 179 -13.86 -7.78 2.17
CA ALA A 179 -13.95 -9.13 2.71
C ALA A 179 -12.81 -9.44 3.69
N ARG A 180 -11.57 -9.06 3.34
CA ARG A 180 -10.38 -9.25 4.18
C ARG A 180 -10.53 -8.57 5.55
N HIS A 181 -11.09 -7.37 5.59
CA HIS A 181 -11.26 -6.59 6.82
C HIS A 181 -12.59 -6.84 7.53
N GLY A 182 -13.47 -7.68 6.98
CA GLY A 182 -14.71 -8.07 7.62
C GLY A 182 -15.71 -6.92 7.84
N VAL A 183 -15.70 -5.88 6.99
CA VAL A 183 -16.57 -4.69 7.15
C VAL A 183 -17.76 -4.67 6.20
N GLY A 184 -18.03 -5.77 5.50
CA GLY A 184 -19.07 -5.85 4.46
C GLY A 184 -20.51 -5.69 4.95
N ASP A 185 -20.77 -5.83 6.23
CA ASP A 185 -22.06 -5.57 6.86
C ASP A 185 -22.41 -4.05 6.91
N ARG A 186 -21.39 -3.20 6.89
CA ARG A 186 -21.51 -1.74 7.05
C ARG A 186 -20.94 -0.94 5.89
N LEU A 187 -20.18 -1.57 4.98
CA LEU A 187 -19.58 -0.93 3.82
C LEU A 187 -20.18 -1.49 2.54
N ARG A 188 -20.73 -0.61 1.70
CA ARG A 188 -21.30 -0.96 0.39
C ARG A 188 -20.52 -0.29 -0.72
N LEU A 189 -20.30 -1.04 -1.80
CA LEU A 189 -19.59 -0.60 -3.00
C LEU A 189 -20.59 -0.33 -4.13
N PHE A 190 -20.44 0.81 -4.79
CA PHE A 190 -21.29 1.25 -5.90
C PHE A 190 -20.45 1.52 -7.14
N LEU A 191 -20.90 1.03 -8.27
CA LEU A 191 -20.37 1.39 -9.59
C LEU A 191 -21.11 2.60 -10.10
N GLY A 192 -20.40 3.69 -10.41
CA GLY A 192 -20.99 4.90 -10.97
C GLY A 192 -20.13 6.13 -10.80
N ASP A 193 -20.59 7.24 -11.33
CA ASP A 193 -19.90 8.53 -11.27
C ASP A 193 -20.42 9.35 -10.08
N VAL A 194 -19.50 9.67 -9.17
CA VAL A 194 -19.70 10.53 -8.00
C VAL A 194 -20.98 10.19 -7.23
N TYR A 195 -22.07 10.91 -7.44
CA TYR A 195 -23.35 10.76 -6.71
C TYR A 195 -24.40 9.97 -7.47
N GLU A 196 -24.17 9.67 -8.75
CA GLU A 196 -25.15 9.06 -9.65
C GLU A 196 -25.81 7.80 -9.05
N PRO A 197 -25.04 6.83 -8.50
CA PRO A 197 -25.62 5.59 -7.99
C PRO A 197 -26.25 5.71 -6.60
N LEU A 198 -26.22 6.89 -5.98
CA LEU A 198 -26.56 7.07 -4.55
C LEU A 198 -27.95 7.67 -4.33
N GLY A 199 -28.60 8.22 -5.38
CA GLY A 199 -29.91 8.88 -5.27
C GLY A 199 -29.88 10.06 -4.28
N ASP A 200 -30.92 10.17 -3.45
CA ASP A 200 -31.06 11.25 -2.46
C ASP A 200 -30.35 11.00 -1.13
N ALA A 201 -29.36 10.09 -1.12
CA ALA A 201 -28.62 9.76 0.11
C ALA A 201 -27.88 10.99 0.65
N ARG A 202 -27.88 11.11 1.99
CA ARG A 202 -27.20 12.17 2.75
C ARG A 202 -26.10 11.58 3.59
N TYR A 203 -25.00 12.33 3.74
CA TYR A 203 -23.79 11.88 4.45
C TYR A 203 -23.34 12.93 5.45
N ASP A 204 -22.84 12.47 6.60
CA ASP A 204 -22.26 13.32 7.64
C ASP A 204 -20.81 13.67 7.31
N LEU A 205 -20.12 12.76 6.58
CA LEU A 205 -18.75 12.92 6.13
C LEU A 205 -18.64 12.43 4.68
N ILE A 206 -18.02 13.23 3.83
CA ILE A 206 -17.67 12.86 2.46
C ILE A 206 -16.17 13.01 2.32
N VAL A 207 -15.50 11.96 1.87
CA VAL A 207 -14.07 11.95 1.56
C VAL A 207 -13.87 11.67 0.08
N ALA A 208 -12.85 12.29 -0.52
CA ALA A 208 -12.49 12.07 -1.91
C ALA A 208 -11.00 12.27 -2.10
N ASN A 209 -10.33 11.31 -2.73
CA ASN A 209 -8.94 11.40 -3.15
C ASN A 209 -8.82 11.06 -4.63
N PRO A 210 -9.38 11.87 -5.52
CA PRO A 210 -9.41 11.59 -6.95
C PRO A 210 -8.00 11.66 -7.57
N PRO A 211 -7.77 11.01 -8.73
CA PRO A 211 -6.55 11.21 -9.50
C PRO A 211 -6.46 12.66 -9.97
N TYR A 212 -5.24 13.21 -9.98
CA TYR A 212 -4.96 14.58 -10.45
C TYR A 212 -4.67 14.60 -11.95
#